data_acd74460e9bc3fac1adece4843c96212
#
_entry.id   acd74460e9bc3fac1adece4843c96212
#
_cell.length_a   1.000
_cell.length_b   1.000
_cell.length_c   1.000
_cell.angle_alpha   90.00
_cell.angle_beta   90.00
_cell.angle_gamma   90.00
#
_symmetry.space_group_name_H-M   'P 1'
#
loop_
_entity.id
_entity.type
_entity.pdbx_description
1 polymer ?
#
loop_
_entity_poly.entity_id
_entity_poly.type
_entity_poly.pdbx_seq_one_letter_code
_entity_poly.pdbx_strand_id
1 'polypeptide(L)'
;MKSQHIKVLIVVVALAAIAIIIPNTNSFVMLLTTRALAFSILVMSLDILLGYTGLPSLGQAAYLGVGAYLTAILATRYQFGLGYDFWLVVVFGILLAAALAAIFGLLAIRATGVYFLMITLALGQCAWGLAYRWNSLTGGDNGINLRARPKFGIDLANEVTFFYLVFGLFAVSLLLMYTLVRSPFGRSLAGIRERELRMKILGYNTWLHKYIAFIIAGGFGGLAGVLWAHTAGIVSPENVVLTTSVDALLMAVLGGAGTLVGGAIGAFIVFGLREYLSTLVPWWQYALGAVYVLTILYLPTGLMGIPERIRQRRVVPGNREDVKKMAPVTS
;
A
#
# COMPACT_ATOMS: atom_id res chain seq x y z
N MET A 1 16.53 17.96 13.54
CA MET A 1 16.92 16.60 13.92
C MET A 1 16.02 16.01 15.01
N LYS A 2 15.77 16.64 16.15
CA LYS A 2 14.93 16.11 17.26
C LYS A 2 13.51 15.64 16.84
N SER A 3 12.81 16.33 15.94
CA SER A 3 11.45 15.98 15.51
C SER A 3 11.38 14.68 14.68
N GLN A 4 12.42 14.32 13.94
CA GLN A 4 12.45 13.09 13.15
C GLN A 4 12.68 11.86 14.02
N HIS A 5 13.57 11.95 15.04
CA HIS A 5 13.78 10.85 15.97
C HIS A 5 12.51 10.54 16.78
N ILE A 6 11.73 11.58 17.14
CA ILE A 6 10.45 11.38 17.82
C ILE A 6 9.43 10.64 16.94
N LYS A 7 9.32 10.98 15.65
CA LYS A 7 8.42 10.29 14.72
C LYS A 7 8.80 8.80 14.57
N VAL A 8 10.09 8.50 14.43
CA VAL A 8 10.60 7.11 14.35
C VAL A 8 10.33 6.36 15.65
N LEU A 9 10.57 6.98 16.79
CA LEU A 9 10.33 6.38 18.11
C LEU A 9 8.85 6.02 18.29
N ILE A 10 7.93 6.92 17.91
CA ILE A 10 6.48 6.67 17.97
C ILE A 10 6.10 5.46 17.11
N VAL A 11 6.65 5.34 15.90
CA VAL A 11 6.38 4.20 15.01
C VAL A 11 6.91 2.91 15.61
N VAL A 12 8.12 2.91 16.16
CA VAL A 12 8.71 1.73 16.80
C VAL A 12 7.90 1.32 18.04
N VAL A 13 7.49 2.28 18.86
CA VAL A 13 6.64 2.00 20.03
C VAL A 13 5.28 1.46 19.63
N ALA A 14 4.65 2.02 18.59
CA ALA A 14 3.37 1.53 18.08
C ALA A 14 3.49 0.10 17.53
N LEU A 15 4.55 -0.21 16.78
CA LEU A 15 4.83 -1.57 16.30
C LEU A 15 5.08 -2.53 17.46
N ALA A 16 5.87 -2.15 18.45
CA ALA A 16 6.11 -2.97 19.63
C ALA A 16 4.80 -3.24 20.41
N ALA A 17 3.94 -2.22 20.55
CA ALA A 17 2.64 -2.37 21.18
C ALA A 17 1.73 -3.37 20.41
N ILE A 18 1.67 -3.27 19.09
CA ILE A 18 0.93 -4.22 18.24
C ILE A 18 1.47 -5.63 18.43
N ALA A 19 2.80 -5.82 18.40
CA ALA A 19 3.44 -7.14 18.57
C ALA A 19 3.15 -7.79 19.93
N ILE A 20 2.99 -7.00 21.00
CA ILE A 20 2.78 -7.50 22.36
C ILE A 20 1.29 -7.68 22.68
N ILE A 21 0.44 -6.74 22.25
CA ILE A 21 -0.98 -6.71 22.63
C ILE A 21 -1.79 -7.70 21.80
N ILE A 22 -1.61 -7.72 20.48
CA ILE A 22 -2.46 -8.47 19.56
C ILE A 22 -2.44 -10.00 19.81
N PRO A 23 -1.30 -10.66 20.05
CA PRO A 23 -1.29 -12.10 20.33
C PRO A 23 -2.05 -12.51 21.60
N ASN A 24 -2.28 -11.58 22.52
CA ASN A 24 -3.04 -11.80 23.76
C ASN A 24 -4.54 -11.47 23.62
N THR A 25 -4.99 -11.10 22.43
CA THR A 25 -6.40 -10.82 22.13
C THR A 25 -7.11 -12.03 21.49
N ASN A 26 -8.39 -11.86 21.17
CA ASN A 26 -9.18 -12.89 20.50
C ASN A 26 -8.63 -13.21 19.10
N SER A 27 -8.73 -14.49 18.68
CA SER A 27 -8.31 -14.97 17.33
C SER A 27 -8.88 -14.12 16.19
N PHE A 28 -10.10 -13.59 16.37
CA PHE A 28 -10.72 -12.70 15.38
C PHE A 28 -9.95 -11.39 15.19
N VAL A 29 -9.59 -10.71 16.27
CA VAL A 29 -8.81 -9.44 16.21
C VAL A 29 -7.43 -9.70 15.63
N MET A 30 -6.82 -10.82 15.98
CA MET A 30 -5.52 -11.24 15.46
C MET A 30 -5.58 -11.49 13.95
N LEU A 31 -6.59 -12.21 13.45
CA LEU A 31 -6.79 -12.44 12.02
C LEU A 31 -7.03 -11.14 11.26
N LEU A 32 -7.89 -10.25 11.80
CA LEU A 32 -8.16 -8.93 11.21
C LEU A 32 -6.89 -8.08 11.10
N THR A 33 -6.11 -8.05 12.17
CA THR A 33 -4.83 -7.32 12.21
C THR A 33 -3.83 -7.90 11.23
N THR A 34 -3.75 -9.23 11.11
CA THR A 34 -2.86 -9.91 10.16
C THR A 34 -3.24 -9.56 8.70
N ARG A 35 -4.53 -9.53 8.38
CA ARG A 35 -5.03 -9.07 7.07
C ARG A 35 -4.68 -7.60 6.82
N ALA A 36 -4.89 -6.74 7.82
CA ALA A 36 -4.55 -5.33 7.72
C ALA A 36 -3.05 -5.10 7.51
N LEU A 37 -2.17 -5.87 8.18
CA LEU A 37 -0.72 -5.84 7.98
C LEU A 37 -0.32 -6.23 6.54
N ALA A 38 -0.86 -7.35 6.03
CA ALA A 38 -0.59 -7.80 4.67
C ALA A 38 -1.04 -6.74 3.63
N PHE A 39 -2.25 -6.18 3.80
CA PHE A 39 -2.77 -5.16 2.89
C PHE A 39 -2.05 -3.82 3.03
N SER A 40 -1.54 -3.50 4.22
CA SER A 40 -0.74 -2.28 4.45
C SER A 40 0.51 -2.24 3.60
N ILE A 41 1.14 -3.40 3.29
CA ILE A 41 2.28 -3.46 2.36
C ILE A 41 1.86 -2.99 0.97
N LEU A 42 0.67 -3.40 0.49
CA LEU A 42 0.12 -2.94 -0.79
C LEU A 42 -0.12 -1.43 -0.78
N VAL A 43 -0.74 -0.92 0.29
CA VAL A 43 -1.03 0.52 0.44
C VAL A 43 0.25 1.34 0.49
N MET A 44 1.27 0.89 1.23
CA MET A 44 2.58 1.54 1.28
C MET A 44 3.29 1.49 -0.08
N SER A 45 3.16 0.39 -0.83
CA SER A 45 3.72 0.28 -2.19
C SER A 45 3.07 1.27 -3.16
N LEU A 46 1.75 1.44 -3.05
CA LEU A 46 1.03 2.46 -3.80
C LEU A 46 1.45 3.87 -3.38
N ASP A 47 1.72 4.11 -2.09
CA ASP A 47 2.17 5.41 -1.59
C ASP A 47 3.54 5.82 -2.15
N ILE A 48 4.43 4.88 -2.50
CA ILE A 48 5.67 5.18 -3.25
C ILE A 48 5.33 5.84 -4.59
N LEU A 49 4.30 5.37 -5.28
CA LEU A 49 3.87 5.94 -6.57
C LEU A 49 3.08 7.23 -6.38
N LEU A 50 2.04 7.21 -5.57
CA LEU A 50 1.17 8.37 -5.34
C LEU A 50 1.89 9.47 -4.59
N GLY A 51 2.51 9.09 -3.47
CA GLY A 51 3.03 10.02 -2.49
C GLY A 51 4.41 10.57 -2.83
N TYR A 52 5.28 9.81 -3.49
CA TYR A 52 6.65 10.23 -3.80
C TYR A 52 6.88 10.53 -5.28
N THR A 53 6.19 9.83 -6.21
CA THR A 53 6.34 10.13 -7.65
C THR A 53 5.22 10.98 -8.23
N GLY A 54 4.10 11.14 -7.51
CA GLY A 54 2.92 11.86 -8.00
C GLY A 54 2.14 11.11 -9.09
N LEU A 55 2.26 9.77 -9.13
CA LEU A 55 1.62 8.89 -10.10
C LEU A 55 0.55 8.03 -9.40
N PRO A 56 -0.71 8.48 -9.28
CA PRO A 56 -1.79 7.65 -8.76
C PRO A 56 -2.03 6.46 -9.68
N SER A 57 -1.95 5.23 -9.15
CA SER A 57 -2.16 3.99 -9.91
C SER A 57 -3.40 3.25 -9.43
N LEU A 58 -4.24 2.80 -10.36
CA LEU A 58 -5.38 1.90 -10.12
C LEU A 58 -5.10 0.46 -10.57
N GLY A 59 -3.83 0.13 -10.82
CA GLY A 59 -3.40 -1.22 -11.21
C GLY A 59 -2.83 -2.05 -10.06
N GLN A 60 -2.83 -1.57 -8.83
CA GLN A 60 -2.15 -2.25 -7.70
C GLN A 60 -2.77 -3.60 -7.34
N ALA A 61 -4.08 -3.77 -7.51
CA ALA A 61 -4.75 -5.05 -7.32
C ALA A 61 -4.21 -6.15 -8.25
N ALA A 62 -3.73 -5.81 -9.45
CA ALA A 62 -3.13 -6.78 -10.37
C ALA A 62 -1.85 -7.40 -9.79
N TYR A 63 -0.99 -6.61 -9.14
CA TYR A 63 0.25 -7.09 -8.53
C TYR A 63 -0.04 -7.95 -7.29
N LEU A 64 -0.99 -7.54 -6.46
CA LEU A 64 -1.51 -8.35 -5.35
C LEU A 64 -2.07 -9.68 -5.89
N GLY A 65 -2.88 -9.62 -6.95
CA GLY A 65 -3.45 -10.80 -7.57
C GLY A 65 -2.41 -11.78 -8.08
N VAL A 66 -1.37 -11.31 -8.76
CA VAL A 66 -0.28 -12.17 -9.25
C VAL A 66 0.42 -12.89 -8.11
N GLY A 67 0.78 -12.21 -7.03
CA GLY A 67 1.37 -12.83 -5.84
C GLY A 67 0.44 -13.85 -5.19
N ALA A 68 -0.84 -13.51 -5.05
CA ALA A 68 -1.84 -14.37 -4.45
C ALA A 68 -2.12 -15.62 -5.30
N TYR A 69 -2.36 -15.48 -6.60
CA TYR A 69 -2.60 -16.61 -7.49
C TYR A 69 -1.39 -17.53 -7.63
N LEU A 70 -0.17 -16.96 -7.75
CA LEU A 70 1.05 -17.77 -7.76
C LEU A 70 1.12 -18.65 -6.52
N THR A 71 0.90 -18.08 -5.35
CA THR A 71 0.90 -18.81 -4.07
C THR A 71 -0.16 -19.90 -4.06
N ALA A 72 -1.39 -19.58 -4.45
CA ALA A 72 -2.49 -20.53 -4.46
C ALA A 72 -2.26 -21.69 -5.43
N ILE A 73 -1.77 -21.42 -6.64
CA ILE A 73 -1.47 -22.43 -7.67
C ILE A 73 -0.35 -23.35 -7.20
N LEU A 74 0.76 -22.79 -6.69
CA LEU A 74 1.90 -23.58 -6.23
C LEU A 74 1.52 -24.46 -5.02
N ALA A 75 0.78 -23.91 -4.07
CA ALA A 75 0.38 -24.65 -2.87
C ALA A 75 -0.65 -25.75 -3.16
N THR A 76 -1.63 -25.52 -4.05
CA THR A 76 -2.71 -26.47 -4.28
C THR A 76 -2.37 -27.54 -5.30
N ARG A 77 -1.65 -27.18 -6.38
CA ARG A 77 -1.33 -28.13 -7.46
C ARG A 77 -0.02 -28.88 -7.26
N TYR A 78 0.97 -28.21 -6.66
CA TYR A 78 2.31 -28.74 -6.54
C TYR A 78 2.71 -29.00 -5.08
N GLN A 79 1.83 -28.67 -4.10
CA GLN A 79 2.12 -28.70 -2.67
C GLN A 79 3.41 -27.94 -2.31
N PHE A 80 3.77 -26.97 -3.16
CA PHE A 80 4.97 -26.14 -3.05
C PHE A 80 4.68 -24.88 -2.24
N GLY A 81 5.60 -24.48 -1.37
CA GLY A 81 5.43 -23.33 -0.51
C GLY A 81 4.71 -23.62 0.81
N LEU A 82 4.39 -24.88 1.08
CA LEU A 82 3.80 -25.34 2.35
C LEU A 82 4.85 -25.78 3.38
N GLY A 83 6.13 -25.76 3.01
CA GLY A 83 7.26 -26.10 3.85
C GLY A 83 8.36 -25.04 3.81
N TYR A 84 9.62 -25.48 3.82
CA TYR A 84 10.79 -24.60 3.65
C TYR A 84 10.78 -23.82 2.34
N ASP A 85 10.03 -24.28 1.37
CA ASP A 85 9.85 -23.63 0.06
C ASP A 85 9.02 -22.33 0.13
N PHE A 86 8.41 -22.00 1.27
CA PHE A 86 7.63 -20.76 1.46
C PHE A 86 8.42 -19.52 1.04
N TRP A 87 9.70 -19.45 1.40
CA TRP A 87 10.56 -18.33 1.02
C TRP A 87 10.79 -18.24 -0.48
N LEU A 88 10.84 -19.38 -1.18
CA LEU A 88 10.92 -19.39 -2.64
C LEU A 88 9.64 -18.83 -3.26
N VAL A 89 8.46 -19.19 -2.71
CA VAL A 89 7.18 -18.62 -3.17
C VAL A 89 7.13 -17.12 -2.95
N VAL A 90 7.63 -16.62 -1.82
CA VAL A 90 7.76 -15.17 -1.55
C VAL A 90 8.64 -14.51 -2.61
N VAL A 91 9.82 -15.06 -2.89
CA VAL A 91 10.73 -14.50 -3.90
C VAL A 91 10.11 -14.55 -5.30
N PHE A 92 9.52 -15.67 -5.70
CA PHE A 92 8.85 -15.79 -7.00
C PHE A 92 7.65 -14.87 -7.12
N GLY A 93 6.87 -14.69 -6.04
CA GLY A 93 5.74 -13.75 -5.99
C GLY A 93 6.18 -12.30 -6.22
N ILE A 94 7.27 -11.90 -5.56
CA ILE A 94 7.87 -10.57 -5.74
C ILE A 94 8.38 -10.39 -7.18
N LEU A 95 9.14 -11.37 -7.69
CA LEU A 95 9.75 -11.29 -9.02
C LEU A 95 8.70 -11.29 -10.13
N LEU A 96 7.68 -12.14 -10.05
CA LEU A 96 6.63 -12.21 -11.06
C LEU A 96 5.77 -10.96 -11.08
N ALA A 97 5.42 -10.42 -9.90
CA ALA A 97 4.68 -9.16 -9.80
C ALA A 97 5.53 -7.96 -10.28
N ALA A 98 6.83 -7.95 -9.97
CA ALA A 98 7.75 -6.94 -10.48
C ALA A 98 7.92 -7.03 -12.00
N ALA A 99 7.96 -8.24 -12.57
CA ALA A 99 7.99 -8.46 -14.02
C ALA A 99 6.71 -7.96 -14.69
N LEU A 100 5.52 -8.26 -14.11
CA LEU A 100 4.26 -7.70 -14.60
C LEU A 100 4.25 -6.17 -14.50
N ALA A 101 4.75 -5.62 -13.40
CA ALA A 101 4.87 -4.17 -13.23
C ALA A 101 5.86 -3.57 -14.24
N ALA A 102 6.93 -4.25 -14.60
CA ALA A 102 7.82 -3.82 -15.66
C ALA A 102 7.10 -3.72 -17.01
N ILE A 103 6.30 -4.74 -17.37
CA ILE A 103 5.52 -4.72 -18.61
C ILE A 103 4.48 -3.59 -18.59
N PHE A 104 3.73 -3.45 -17.51
CA PHE A 104 2.70 -2.41 -17.36
C PHE A 104 3.33 -1.01 -17.33
N GLY A 105 4.48 -0.87 -16.67
CA GLY A 105 5.21 0.38 -16.57
C GLY A 105 5.71 0.91 -17.90
N LEU A 106 6.15 0.04 -18.83
CA LEU A 106 6.55 0.44 -20.19
C LEU A 106 5.41 1.15 -20.94
N LEU A 107 4.17 0.75 -20.70
CA LEU A 107 2.98 1.32 -21.33
C LEU A 107 2.49 2.55 -20.54
N ALA A 108 2.35 2.41 -19.22
CA ALA A 108 1.69 3.43 -18.39
C ALA A 108 2.52 4.70 -18.19
N ILE A 109 3.84 4.59 -18.03
CA ILE A 109 4.70 5.74 -17.67
C ILE A 109 4.88 6.75 -18.82
N ARG A 110 4.46 6.39 -20.02
CA ARG A 110 4.42 7.33 -21.16
C ARG A 110 3.32 8.39 -21.01
N ALA A 111 2.29 8.08 -20.21
CA ALA A 111 1.21 8.98 -19.90
C ALA A 111 1.46 9.74 -18.60
N THR A 112 0.80 10.89 -18.43
CA THR A 112 0.89 11.74 -17.26
C THR A 112 -0.50 12.09 -16.71
N GLY A 113 -0.58 12.36 -15.40
CA GLY A 113 -1.81 12.78 -14.74
C GLY A 113 -2.94 11.74 -14.87
N VAL A 114 -4.11 12.20 -15.31
CA VAL A 114 -5.32 11.37 -15.43
C VAL A 114 -5.15 10.25 -16.46
N TYR A 115 -4.42 10.47 -17.55
CA TYR A 115 -4.17 9.45 -18.56
C TYR A 115 -3.38 8.26 -18.00
N PHE A 116 -2.40 8.50 -17.11
CA PHE A 116 -1.69 7.42 -16.40
C PHE A 116 -2.65 6.59 -15.56
N LEU A 117 -3.55 7.25 -14.82
CA LEU A 117 -4.56 6.58 -14.00
C LEU A 117 -5.49 5.70 -14.84
N MET A 118 -5.94 6.20 -16.00
CA MET A 118 -6.80 5.44 -16.93
C MET A 118 -6.09 4.22 -17.53
N ILE A 119 -4.82 4.35 -17.91
CA ILE A 119 -4.03 3.23 -18.46
C ILE A 119 -3.80 2.16 -17.38
N THR A 120 -3.42 2.56 -16.16
CA THR A 120 -3.22 1.59 -15.06
C THR A 120 -4.51 0.89 -14.66
N LEU A 121 -5.66 1.59 -14.75
CA LEU A 121 -6.99 1.00 -14.58
C LEU A 121 -7.26 -0.04 -15.68
N ALA A 122 -7.07 0.32 -16.95
CA ALA A 122 -7.30 -0.59 -18.07
C ALA A 122 -6.43 -1.85 -17.98
N LEU A 123 -5.13 -1.70 -17.64
CA LEU A 123 -4.21 -2.81 -17.44
C LEU A 123 -4.62 -3.68 -16.23
N GLY A 124 -5.11 -3.07 -15.16
CA GLY A 124 -5.68 -3.79 -14.01
C GLY A 124 -6.91 -4.62 -14.41
N GLN A 125 -7.81 -4.05 -15.23
CA GLN A 125 -8.98 -4.77 -15.75
C GLN A 125 -8.58 -5.90 -16.71
N CYS A 126 -7.53 -5.75 -17.51
CA CYS A 126 -6.98 -6.84 -18.31
C CYS A 126 -6.49 -8.01 -17.42
N ALA A 127 -5.77 -7.70 -16.32
CA ALA A 127 -5.34 -8.71 -15.37
C ALA A 127 -6.52 -9.40 -14.67
N TRP A 128 -7.54 -8.65 -14.28
CA TRP A 128 -8.80 -9.20 -13.74
C TRP A 128 -9.49 -10.10 -14.75
N GLY A 129 -9.66 -9.65 -15.99
CA GLY A 129 -10.29 -10.43 -17.05
C GLY A 129 -9.55 -11.73 -17.35
N LEU A 130 -8.20 -11.70 -17.28
CA LEU A 130 -7.38 -12.90 -17.42
C LEU A 130 -7.62 -13.85 -16.24
N ALA A 131 -7.61 -13.35 -15.00
CA ALA A 131 -7.88 -14.16 -13.82
C ALA A 131 -9.29 -14.77 -13.84
N TYR A 132 -10.30 -14.03 -14.31
CA TYR A 132 -11.68 -14.48 -14.38
C TYR A 132 -11.91 -15.54 -15.46
N ARG A 133 -11.32 -15.37 -16.65
CA ARG A 133 -11.57 -16.24 -17.82
C ARG A 133 -10.69 -17.48 -17.87
N TRP A 134 -9.56 -17.49 -17.23
CA TRP A 134 -8.61 -18.62 -17.31
C TRP A 134 -8.93 -19.73 -16.30
N ASN A 135 -10.11 -20.33 -16.44
CA ASN A 135 -10.61 -21.34 -15.51
C ASN A 135 -9.63 -22.49 -15.25
N SER A 136 -8.88 -22.95 -16.25
CA SER A 136 -7.92 -24.04 -16.10
C SER A 136 -6.74 -23.71 -15.16
N LEU A 137 -6.38 -22.43 -15.01
CA LEU A 137 -5.24 -22.00 -14.19
C LEU A 137 -5.70 -21.40 -12.85
N THR A 138 -6.67 -20.48 -12.89
CA THR A 138 -7.09 -19.65 -11.75
C THR A 138 -8.32 -20.18 -11.02
N GLY A 139 -8.98 -21.20 -11.57
CA GLY A 139 -10.28 -21.67 -11.06
C GLY A 139 -11.46 -20.77 -11.47
N GLY A 140 -11.21 -19.71 -12.26
CA GLY A 140 -12.23 -18.77 -12.72
C GLY A 140 -12.93 -18.08 -11.56
N ASP A 141 -14.24 -17.93 -11.64
CA ASP A 141 -15.07 -17.26 -10.63
C ASP A 141 -15.01 -17.91 -9.24
N ASN A 142 -14.91 -19.25 -9.19
CA ASN A 142 -14.80 -19.99 -7.93
C ASN A 142 -13.49 -19.76 -7.18
N GLY A 143 -12.44 -19.29 -7.88
CA GLY A 143 -11.11 -19.10 -7.30
C GLY A 143 -10.42 -20.39 -6.88
N ILE A 144 -9.38 -20.24 -6.08
CA ILE A 144 -8.56 -21.34 -5.54
C ILE A 144 -8.60 -21.30 -4.02
N ASN A 145 -9.05 -22.38 -3.40
CA ASN A 145 -9.02 -22.53 -1.94
C ASN A 145 -7.64 -22.96 -1.45
N LEU A 146 -7.04 -22.15 -0.59
CA LEU A 146 -5.77 -22.43 0.06
C LEU A 146 -6.04 -23.06 1.43
N ARG A 147 -6.22 -24.38 1.47
CA ARG A 147 -6.62 -25.11 2.71
C ARG A 147 -5.50 -25.30 3.71
N ALA A 148 -4.26 -25.13 3.30
CA ALA A 148 -3.11 -25.40 4.14
C ALA A 148 -2.27 -24.14 4.35
N ARG A 149 -1.93 -23.84 5.60
CA ARG A 149 -0.89 -22.88 5.93
C ARG A 149 0.48 -23.56 5.85
N PRO A 150 1.56 -22.82 5.51
CA PRO A 150 2.89 -23.41 5.41
C PRO A 150 3.35 -23.97 6.77
N LYS A 151 4.04 -25.11 6.72
CA LYS A 151 4.70 -25.74 7.88
C LYS A 151 6.20 -25.53 7.73
N PHE A 152 6.75 -24.57 8.43
CA PHE A 152 8.15 -24.14 8.26
C PHE A 152 9.00 -24.51 9.50
N GLY A 153 9.08 -25.79 9.86
CA GLY A 153 9.80 -26.17 11.08
C GLY A 153 9.20 -25.58 12.37
N ILE A 154 8.40 -24.53 12.24
CA ILE A 154 7.56 -23.85 13.21
C ILE A 154 6.13 -24.04 12.71
N ASP A 155 5.22 -24.41 13.56
CA ASP A 155 3.83 -24.67 13.19
C ASP A 155 3.12 -23.34 12.86
N LEU A 156 3.17 -22.92 11.59
CA LEU A 156 2.45 -21.75 11.08
C LEU A 156 0.93 -22.00 10.97
N ALA A 157 0.45 -23.21 11.27
CA ALA A 157 -0.96 -23.46 11.50
C ALA A 157 -1.43 -22.72 12.77
N ASN A 158 -0.52 -22.50 13.73
CA ASN A 158 -0.79 -21.65 14.88
C ASN A 158 -0.93 -20.19 14.43
N GLU A 159 -2.07 -19.57 14.72
CA GLU A 159 -2.41 -18.21 14.34
C GLU A 159 -1.40 -17.19 14.87
N VAL A 160 -0.90 -17.37 16.08
CA VAL A 160 0.08 -16.49 16.74
C VAL A 160 1.41 -16.50 15.97
N THR A 161 1.90 -17.68 15.60
CA THR A 161 3.16 -17.82 14.87
C THR A 161 3.06 -17.19 13.48
N PHE A 162 1.92 -17.40 12.82
CA PHE A 162 1.66 -16.84 11.52
C PHE A 162 1.54 -15.29 11.57
N PHE A 163 0.90 -14.76 12.62
CA PHE A 163 0.87 -13.32 12.87
C PHE A 163 2.28 -12.73 12.98
N TYR A 164 3.18 -13.35 13.76
CA TYR A 164 4.55 -12.87 13.89
C TYR A 164 5.34 -12.92 12.58
N LEU A 165 5.10 -13.92 11.74
CA LEU A 165 5.72 -13.98 10.41
C LEU A 165 5.26 -12.82 9.53
N VAL A 166 3.95 -12.57 9.44
CA VAL A 166 3.39 -11.47 8.64
C VAL A 166 3.84 -10.11 9.20
N PHE A 167 3.87 -9.98 10.53
CA PHE A 167 4.37 -8.78 11.21
C PHE A 167 5.85 -8.52 10.91
N GLY A 168 6.68 -9.57 10.94
CA GLY A 168 8.11 -9.48 10.59
C GLY A 168 8.32 -9.03 9.15
N LEU A 169 7.58 -9.64 8.20
CA LEU A 169 7.65 -9.26 6.78
C LEU A 169 7.12 -7.83 6.53
N PHE A 170 6.08 -7.42 7.26
CA PHE A 170 5.60 -6.04 7.23
C PHE A 170 6.66 -5.07 7.75
N ALA A 171 7.29 -5.36 8.89
CA ALA A 171 8.33 -4.52 9.47
C ALA A 171 9.56 -4.40 8.56
N VAL A 172 9.99 -5.50 7.94
CA VAL A 172 11.07 -5.50 6.93
C VAL A 172 10.67 -4.68 5.71
N SER A 173 9.46 -4.85 5.19
CA SER A 173 8.94 -4.08 4.05
C SER A 173 8.89 -2.58 4.36
N LEU A 174 8.39 -2.21 5.54
CA LEU A 174 8.37 -0.82 6.00
C LEU A 174 9.78 -0.24 6.09
N LEU A 175 10.74 -0.99 6.65
CA LEU A 175 12.13 -0.56 6.75
C LEU A 175 12.77 -0.37 5.37
N LEU A 176 12.57 -1.32 4.45
CA LEU A 176 13.10 -1.24 3.08
C LEU A 176 12.50 -0.04 2.32
N MET A 177 11.18 0.14 2.37
CA MET A 177 10.53 1.29 1.73
C MET A 177 10.97 2.62 2.36
N TYR A 178 11.11 2.66 3.69
CA TYR A 178 11.58 3.86 4.40
C TYR A 178 13.02 4.23 4.03
N THR A 179 13.93 3.26 3.93
CA THR A 179 15.31 3.49 3.47
C THR A 179 15.35 3.90 2.01
N LEU A 180 14.51 3.28 1.16
CA LEU A 180 14.37 3.64 -0.25
C LEU A 180 13.97 5.10 -0.42
N VAL A 181 12.94 5.54 0.29
CA VAL A 181 12.40 6.90 0.19
C VAL A 181 13.40 7.94 0.70
N ARG A 182 14.23 7.61 1.70
CA ARG A 182 15.28 8.49 2.22
C ARG A 182 16.57 8.48 1.42
N SER A 183 16.73 7.53 0.52
CA SER A 183 17.89 7.43 -0.36
C SER A 183 17.97 8.61 -1.36
N PRO A 184 19.10 8.80 -2.05
CA PRO A 184 19.18 9.74 -3.17
C PRO A 184 18.10 9.50 -4.23
N PHE A 185 17.77 8.21 -4.48
CA PHE A 185 16.71 7.81 -5.41
C PHE A 185 15.33 8.33 -4.95
N GLY A 186 14.95 8.14 -3.69
CA GLY A 186 13.67 8.63 -3.16
C GLY A 186 13.57 10.15 -3.19
N ARG A 187 14.68 10.86 -2.93
CA ARG A 187 14.72 12.33 -3.05
C ARG A 187 14.57 12.81 -4.49
N SER A 188 15.13 12.10 -5.47
CA SER A 188 14.93 12.42 -6.89
C SER A 188 13.47 12.21 -7.32
N LEU A 189 12.78 11.17 -6.80
CA LEU A 189 11.35 10.96 -7.03
C LEU A 189 10.52 12.13 -6.50
N ALA A 190 10.78 12.60 -5.28
CA ALA A 190 10.11 13.75 -4.71
C ALA A 190 10.34 15.03 -5.56
N GLY A 191 11.55 15.25 -6.06
CA GLY A 191 11.85 16.34 -6.98
C GLY A 191 11.09 16.23 -8.30
N ILE A 192 10.94 15.02 -8.85
CA ILE A 192 10.14 14.75 -10.05
C ILE A 192 8.66 15.05 -9.81
N ARG A 193 8.12 14.67 -8.65
CA ARG A 193 6.74 14.98 -8.26
C ARG A 193 6.49 16.49 -8.20
N GLU A 194 7.42 17.24 -7.62
CA GLU A 194 7.26 18.69 -7.49
C GLU A 194 7.32 19.42 -8.83
N ARG A 195 8.37 19.16 -9.63
CA ARG A 195 8.55 19.75 -10.96
C ARG A 195 9.42 18.85 -11.86
N GLU A 196 8.77 18.02 -12.65
CA GLU A 196 9.43 17.09 -13.56
C GLU A 196 10.37 17.79 -14.57
N LEU A 197 9.94 18.93 -15.12
CA LEU A 197 10.75 19.69 -16.09
C LEU A 197 12.06 20.18 -15.48
N ARG A 198 12.04 20.63 -14.22
CA ARG A 198 13.27 21.04 -13.52
C ARG A 198 14.26 19.90 -13.37
N MET A 199 13.78 18.71 -13.03
CA MET A 199 14.63 17.52 -12.89
C MET A 199 15.22 17.08 -14.22
N LYS A 200 14.49 17.20 -15.33
CA LYS A 200 15.01 16.96 -16.68
C LYS A 200 16.15 17.94 -17.05
N ILE A 201 15.98 19.22 -16.74
CA ILE A 201 17.03 20.25 -16.99
C ILE A 201 18.30 19.96 -16.17
N LEU A 202 18.14 19.44 -14.94
CA LEU A 202 19.26 19.00 -14.09
C LEU A 202 19.93 17.69 -14.54
N GLY A 203 19.48 17.10 -15.66
CA GLY A 203 20.09 15.89 -16.25
C GLY A 203 19.53 14.57 -15.70
N TYR A 204 18.49 14.58 -14.87
CA TYR A 204 17.88 13.34 -14.39
C TYR A 204 17.02 12.68 -15.46
N ASN A 205 17.18 11.37 -15.67
CA ASN A 205 16.27 10.59 -16.50
C ASN A 205 14.98 10.29 -15.71
N THR A 206 14.00 11.20 -15.81
CA THR A 206 12.74 11.13 -15.05
C THR A 206 11.91 9.89 -15.39
N TRP A 207 11.96 9.46 -16.66
CA TRP A 207 11.26 8.26 -17.10
C TRP A 207 11.81 7.01 -16.39
N LEU A 208 13.14 6.84 -16.37
CA LEU A 208 13.76 5.69 -15.73
C LEU A 208 13.52 5.65 -14.22
N HIS A 209 13.56 6.81 -13.55
CA HIS A 209 13.27 6.90 -12.12
C HIS A 209 11.82 6.48 -11.79
N LYS A 210 10.85 6.97 -12.57
CA LYS A 210 9.44 6.55 -12.44
C LYS A 210 9.26 5.06 -12.72
N TYR A 211 9.95 4.54 -13.74
CA TYR A 211 9.89 3.14 -14.14
C TYR A 211 10.41 2.20 -13.05
N ILE A 212 11.57 2.50 -12.48
CA ILE A 212 12.13 1.73 -11.37
C ILE A 212 11.19 1.79 -10.14
N ALA A 213 10.66 2.97 -9.81
CA ALA A 213 9.72 3.10 -8.70
C ALA A 213 8.45 2.25 -8.92
N PHE A 214 7.96 2.17 -10.16
CA PHE A 214 6.80 1.38 -10.54
C PHE A 214 7.06 -0.13 -10.39
N ILE A 215 8.22 -0.62 -10.82
CA ILE A 215 8.65 -2.01 -10.65
C ILE A 215 8.77 -2.37 -9.17
N ILE A 216 9.41 -1.51 -8.38
CA ILE A 216 9.57 -1.72 -6.93
C ILE A 216 8.19 -1.78 -6.25
N ALA A 217 7.29 -0.85 -6.58
CA ALA A 217 5.94 -0.86 -6.04
C ALA A 217 5.18 -2.14 -6.42
N GLY A 218 5.30 -2.62 -7.66
CA GLY A 218 4.73 -3.89 -8.10
C GLY A 218 5.29 -5.09 -7.34
N GLY A 219 6.59 -5.13 -7.08
CA GLY A 219 7.23 -6.19 -6.29
C GLY A 219 6.69 -6.27 -4.86
N PHE A 220 6.55 -5.13 -4.17
CA PHE A 220 5.92 -5.09 -2.85
C PHE A 220 4.43 -5.44 -2.90
N GLY A 221 3.72 -5.06 -4.00
CA GLY A 221 2.36 -5.51 -4.25
C GLY A 221 2.26 -7.04 -4.36
N GLY A 222 3.23 -7.68 -5.02
CA GLY A 222 3.34 -9.14 -5.09
C GLY A 222 3.57 -9.79 -3.73
N LEU A 223 4.46 -9.23 -2.91
CA LEU A 223 4.67 -9.67 -1.52
C LEU A 223 3.36 -9.59 -0.70
N ALA A 224 2.65 -8.47 -0.80
CA ALA A 224 1.35 -8.31 -0.17
C ALA A 224 0.36 -9.40 -0.62
N GLY A 225 0.37 -9.76 -1.92
CA GLY A 225 -0.45 -10.82 -2.49
C GLY A 225 -0.13 -12.21 -1.94
N VAL A 226 1.16 -12.55 -1.80
CA VAL A 226 1.59 -13.83 -1.19
C VAL A 226 1.06 -13.94 0.24
N LEU A 227 1.22 -12.90 1.04
CA LEU A 227 0.73 -12.87 2.42
C LEU A 227 -0.80 -12.88 2.48
N TRP A 228 -1.47 -12.13 1.59
CA TRP A 228 -2.92 -12.10 1.48
C TRP A 228 -3.51 -13.48 1.20
N ALA A 229 -2.93 -14.26 0.30
CA ALA A 229 -3.39 -15.61 -0.02
C ALA A 229 -3.48 -16.50 1.21
N HIS A 230 -2.47 -16.46 2.07
CA HIS A 230 -2.42 -17.25 3.30
C HIS A 230 -3.33 -16.72 4.41
N THR A 231 -3.61 -15.40 4.44
CA THR A 231 -4.50 -14.79 5.44
C THR A 231 -5.96 -14.92 5.06
N ALA A 232 -6.29 -14.83 3.77
CA ALA A 232 -7.65 -14.93 3.27
C ALA A 232 -8.12 -16.38 3.16
N GLY A 233 -7.20 -17.33 2.88
CA GLY A 233 -7.49 -18.74 2.69
C GLY A 233 -8.18 -19.08 1.36
N ILE A 234 -8.61 -18.07 0.60
CA ILE A 234 -9.18 -18.19 -0.74
C ILE A 234 -8.64 -17.07 -1.62
N VAL A 235 -8.29 -17.40 -2.85
CA VAL A 235 -7.86 -16.44 -3.86
C VAL A 235 -8.85 -16.50 -5.01
N SER A 236 -9.55 -15.40 -5.25
CA SER A 236 -10.57 -15.28 -6.29
C SER A 236 -10.31 -14.03 -7.16
N PRO A 237 -10.94 -13.90 -8.32
CA PRO A 237 -10.85 -12.70 -9.14
C PRO A 237 -11.27 -11.42 -8.39
N GLU A 238 -12.08 -11.52 -7.34
CA GLU A 238 -12.44 -10.38 -6.48
C GLU A 238 -11.23 -9.68 -5.85
N ASN A 239 -10.14 -10.41 -5.63
CA ASN A 239 -8.89 -9.82 -5.11
C ASN A 239 -8.20 -8.90 -6.13
N VAL A 240 -8.54 -9.03 -7.42
CA VAL A 240 -7.94 -8.28 -8.54
C VAL A 240 -8.88 -7.20 -9.09
N VAL A 241 -10.11 -7.11 -8.56
CA VAL A 241 -11.12 -6.13 -9.01
C VAL A 241 -10.64 -4.70 -8.76
N LEU A 242 -11.13 -3.77 -9.58
CA LEU A 242 -10.87 -2.33 -9.47
C LEU A 242 -11.10 -1.79 -8.04
N THR A 243 -12.14 -2.26 -7.36
CA THR A 243 -12.47 -1.82 -5.99
C THR A 243 -11.31 -2.02 -5.02
N THR A 244 -10.56 -3.12 -5.14
CA THR A 244 -9.35 -3.39 -4.32
C THR A 244 -8.26 -2.34 -4.55
N SER A 245 -8.05 -1.90 -5.80
CA SER A 245 -7.10 -0.82 -6.10
C SER A 245 -7.59 0.54 -5.60
N VAL A 246 -8.90 0.81 -5.71
CA VAL A 246 -9.53 2.03 -5.19
C VAL A 246 -9.43 2.07 -3.67
N ASP A 247 -9.74 0.98 -2.99
CA ASP A 247 -9.61 0.88 -1.53
C ASP A 247 -8.17 1.17 -1.08
N ALA A 248 -7.16 0.56 -1.75
CA ALA A 248 -5.76 0.84 -1.45
C ALA A 248 -5.40 2.33 -1.66
N LEU A 249 -5.93 2.96 -2.72
CA LEU A 249 -5.73 4.38 -3.00
C LEU A 249 -6.36 5.26 -1.91
N LEU A 250 -7.60 4.96 -1.53
CA LEU A 250 -8.32 5.71 -0.51
C LEU A 250 -7.68 5.56 0.87
N MET A 251 -7.20 4.36 1.22
CA MET A 251 -6.42 4.12 2.45
C MET A 251 -5.12 4.94 2.47
N ALA A 252 -4.40 5.01 1.34
CA ALA A 252 -3.19 5.82 1.23
C ALA A 252 -3.48 7.32 1.39
N VAL A 253 -4.56 7.82 0.78
CA VAL A 253 -4.99 9.23 0.87
C VAL A 253 -5.48 9.55 2.29
N LEU A 254 -6.31 8.69 2.90
CA LEU A 254 -6.81 8.84 4.27
C LEU A 254 -5.67 8.89 5.27
N GLY A 255 -4.69 8.00 5.12
CA GLY A 255 -3.51 7.98 5.99
C GLY A 255 -2.61 9.21 5.81
N GLY A 256 -2.53 9.73 4.59
CA GLY A 256 -1.69 10.86 4.19
C GLY A 256 -0.63 10.46 3.17
N ALA A 257 -0.93 10.70 1.89
CA ALA A 257 -0.05 10.38 0.77
C ALA A 257 1.36 11.00 0.94
N GLY A 258 2.39 10.19 0.76
CA GLY A 258 3.79 10.58 0.91
C GLY A 258 4.35 10.42 2.34
N THR A 259 3.68 9.65 3.18
CA THR A 259 4.14 9.41 4.56
C THR A 259 4.39 7.94 4.89
N LEU A 260 4.35 7.01 3.93
CA LEU A 260 4.45 5.55 4.09
C LEU A 260 3.69 4.98 5.31
N VAL A 261 4.07 5.43 6.51
CA VAL A 261 3.42 5.05 7.78
C VAL A 261 1.95 5.46 7.81
N GLY A 262 1.63 6.61 7.22
CA GLY A 262 0.24 7.06 7.06
C GLY A 262 -0.58 6.06 6.26
N GLY A 263 -0.07 5.57 5.14
CA GLY A 263 -0.73 4.54 4.35
C GLY A 263 -1.04 3.28 5.17
N ALA A 264 -0.10 2.81 5.99
CA ALA A 264 -0.33 1.69 6.90
C ALA A 264 -1.43 2.02 7.93
N ILE A 265 -1.37 3.18 8.57
CA ILE A 265 -2.41 3.61 9.53
C ILE A 265 -3.78 3.71 8.84
N GLY A 266 -3.84 4.25 7.62
CA GLY A 266 -5.06 4.31 6.82
C GLY A 266 -5.64 2.92 6.57
N ALA A 267 -4.82 1.93 6.24
CA ALA A 267 -5.25 0.55 6.08
C ALA A 267 -5.83 -0.02 7.37
N PHE A 268 -5.16 0.13 8.51
CA PHE A 268 -5.67 -0.33 9.80
C PHE A 268 -7.02 0.29 10.17
N ILE A 269 -7.16 1.60 9.97
CA ILE A 269 -8.40 2.32 10.28
C ILE A 269 -9.53 1.82 9.38
N VAL A 270 -9.28 1.67 8.08
CA VAL A 270 -10.33 1.23 7.14
C VAL A 270 -10.72 -0.23 7.39
N PHE A 271 -9.76 -1.13 7.64
CA PHE A 271 -10.08 -2.52 7.99
C PHE A 271 -10.89 -2.60 9.28
N GLY A 272 -10.50 -1.88 10.33
CA GLY A 272 -11.27 -1.83 11.59
C GLY A 272 -12.64 -1.23 11.40
N LEU A 273 -12.75 -0.13 10.65
CA LEU A 273 -14.03 0.54 10.38
C LEU A 273 -14.95 -0.34 9.52
N ARG A 274 -14.43 -0.98 8.49
CA ARG A 274 -15.16 -1.91 7.63
C ARG A 274 -15.76 -3.04 8.44
N GLU A 275 -14.97 -3.66 9.31
CA GLU A 275 -15.43 -4.75 10.15
C GLU A 275 -16.50 -4.30 11.13
N TYR A 276 -16.26 -3.18 11.81
CA TYR A 276 -17.23 -2.62 12.75
C TYR A 276 -18.55 -2.23 12.07
N LEU A 277 -18.50 -1.55 10.93
CA LEU A 277 -19.68 -1.13 10.18
C LEU A 277 -20.45 -2.33 9.59
N SER A 278 -19.75 -3.38 9.15
CA SER A 278 -20.40 -4.57 8.57
C SER A 278 -21.26 -5.33 9.59
N THR A 279 -20.92 -5.23 10.88
CA THR A 279 -21.74 -5.83 11.96
C THR A 279 -22.94 -4.99 12.32
N LEU A 280 -22.93 -3.67 12.09
CA LEU A 280 -23.98 -2.75 12.49
C LEU A 280 -25.04 -2.56 11.40
N VAL A 281 -24.64 -2.45 10.14
CA VAL A 281 -25.54 -2.07 9.04
C VAL A 281 -25.26 -2.88 7.77
N PRO A 282 -26.31 -3.40 7.09
CA PRO A 282 -26.14 -4.15 5.83
C PRO A 282 -25.53 -3.30 4.71
N TRP A 283 -25.72 -1.99 4.73
CA TRP A 283 -25.25 -1.03 3.73
C TRP A 283 -23.99 -0.26 4.18
N TRP A 284 -23.08 -0.96 4.88
CA TRP A 284 -21.82 -0.42 5.39
C TRP A 284 -20.92 0.23 4.32
N GLN A 285 -21.03 -0.19 3.04
CA GLN A 285 -20.26 0.38 1.93
C GLN A 285 -20.56 1.88 1.72
N TYR A 286 -21.85 2.29 1.88
CA TYR A 286 -22.23 3.71 1.77
C TYR A 286 -21.66 4.53 2.93
N ALA A 287 -21.67 3.97 4.13
CA ALA A 287 -21.08 4.63 5.29
C ALA A 287 -19.57 4.80 5.12
N LEU A 288 -18.88 3.76 4.63
CA LEU A 288 -17.44 3.82 4.34
C LEU A 288 -17.15 4.85 3.24
N GLY A 289 -17.95 4.88 2.17
CA GLY A 289 -17.86 5.90 1.12
C GLY A 289 -18.01 7.33 1.65
N ALA A 290 -18.99 7.55 2.56
CA ALA A 290 -19.17 8.84 3.22
C ALA A 290 -17.91 9.25 4.04
N VAL A 291 -17.31 8.30 4.77
CA VAL A 291 -16.04 8.54 5.51
C VAL A 291 -14.94 8.97 4.57
N TYR A 292 -14.78 8.31 3.41
CA TYR A 292 -13.78 8.70 2.43
C TYR A 292 -14.03 10.11 1.88
N VAL A 293 -15.27 10.44 1.50
CA VAL A 293 -15.63 11.78 1.01
C VAL A 293 -15.34 12.85 2.06
N LEU A 294 -15.77 12.62 3.30
CA LEU A 294 -15.52 13.55 4.40
C LEU A 294 -14.02 13.72 4.65
N THR A 295 -13.23 12.64 4.58
CA THR A 295 -11.78 12.71 4.77
C THR A 295 -11.12 13.56 3.68
N ILE A 296 -11.49 13.36 2.41
CA ILE A 296 -10.92 14.14 1.29
C ILE A 296 -11.29 15.63 1.40
N LEU A 297 -12.54 15.94 1.79
CA LEU A 297 -13.01 17.32 1.92
C LEU A 297 -12.36 18.06 3.10
N TYR A 298 -12.28 17.43 4.26
CA TYR A 298 -11.82 18.10 5.49
C TYR A 298 -10.33 17.87 5.80
N LEU A 299 -9.74 16.78 5.30
CA LEU A 299 -8.36 16.36 5.57
C LEU A 299 -7.56 16.10 4.27
N PRO A 300 -7.40 17.07 3.38
CA PRO A 300 -6.74 16.87 2.08
C PRO A 300 -5.25 16.45 2.22
N THR A 301 -4.65 16.60 3.39
CA THR A 301 -3.28 16.13 3.71
C THR A 301 -3.28 14.79 4.46
N GLY A 302 -4.46 14.16 4.63
CA GLY A 302 -4.64 12.96 5.40
C GLY A 302 -4.40 13.13 6.91
N LEU A 303 -4.54 12.04 7.66
CA LEU A 303 -4.42 12.02 9.10
C LEU A 303 -3.02 12.44 9.59
N MET A 304 -1.96 12.03 8.89
CA MET A 304 -0.59 12.40 9.25
C MET A 304 -0.24 13.86 8.94
N GLY A 305 -1.04 14.58 8.17
CA GLY A 305 -0.88 16.02 7.91
C GLY A 305 -1.43 16.91 9.03
N ILE A 306 -2.26 16.40 9.93
CA ILE A 306 -2.89 17.16 11.02
C ILE A 306 -1.85 17.85 11.92
N PRO A 307 -0.79 17.18 12.43
CA PRO A 307 0.19 17.81 13.31
C PRO A 307 0.93 18.97 12.65
N GLU A 308 1.17 18.89 11.35
CA GLU A 308 1.88 19.96 10.61
C GLU A 308 0.97 21.18 10.39
N ARG A 309 -0.31 20.98 10.13
CA ARG A 309 -1.31 22.08 10.04
C ARG A 309 -1.48 22.81 11.38
N ILE A 310 -1.56 22.06 12.48
CA ILE A 310 -1.66 22.64 13.84
C ILE A 310 -0.40 23.47 14.14
N ARG A 311 0.78 22.97 13.78
CA ARG A 311 2.06 23.67 13.97
C ARG A 311 2.13 24.95 13.12
N GLN A 312 1.71 24.91 11.86
CA GLN A 312 1.71 26.09 10.99
C GLN A 312 0.74 27.18 11.49
N ARG A 313 -0.43 26.81 12.02
CA ARG A 313 -1.37 27.76 12.63
C ARG A 313 -0.82 28.42 13.90
N ARG A 314 0.08 27.75 14.64
CA ARG A 314 0.72 28.31 15.85
C ARG A 314 1.91 29.23 15.54
N VAL A 315 2.47 29.17 14.34
CA VAL A 315 3.63 29.98 13.92
C VAL A 315 3.23 31.30 13.26
N VAL A 316 1.93 31.54 13.03
CA VAL A 316 1.40 32.82 12.56
C VAL A 316 0.59 33.48 13.70
N PRO A 317 1.28 34.06 14.70
CA PRO A 317 0.69 35.10 15.52
C PRO A 317 1.35 36.41 15.13
N GLY A 318 0.58 37.32 14.53
CA GLY A 318 0.90 38.72 14.58
C GLY A 318 1.92 39.23 13.54
N ASN A 319 1.51 39.82 12.54
CA ASN A 319 1.73 41.25 12.26
C ASN A 319 1.13 41.67 10.90
N ARG A 320 -0.18 41.70 10.86
CA ARG A 320 -0.84 42.44 9.74
C ARG A 320 -0.54 43.95 9.82
N GLU A 321 -0.06 44.44 10.94
CA GLU A 321 0.30 45.88 11.08
C GLU A 321 1.67 46.22 10.50
N ASP A 322 2.65 45.30 10.51
CA ASP A 322 3.98 45.55 9.94
C ASP A 322 3.99 45.54 8.40
N VAL A 323 3.09 44.77 7.76
CA VAL A 323 2.94 44.79 6.29
C VAL A 323 2.33 46.11 5.79
N LYS A 324 1.48 46.79 6.59
CA LYS A 324 0.92 48.09 6.22
C LYS A 324 1.94 49.25 6.36
N LYS A 325 2.99 49.07 7.18
CA LYS A 325 4.05 50.06 7.34
C LYS A 325 5.14 50.01 6.26
N MET A 326 5.20 48.92 5.47
CA MET A 326 6.15 48.75 4.35
C MET A 326 5.57 49.09 2.97
N ALA A 327 4.35 49.61 2.87
CA ALA A 327 3.85 50.13 1.62
C ALA A 327 4.62 51.43 1.28
N PRO A 328 5.29 51.53 0.11
CA PRO A 328 5.97 52.74 -0.26
C PRO A 328 4.95 53.87 -0.42
N VAL A 329 5.20 54.99 0.27
CA VAL A 329 4.49 56.26 0.05
C VAL A 329 4.84 56.73 -1.35
N THR A 330 3.97 56.54 -2.30
CA THR A 330 4.04 57.19 -3.62
C THR A 330 3.48 58.57 -3.46
N SER A 331 4.37 59.55 -3.43
CA SER A 331 4.10 60.96 -3.73
C SER A 331 4.35 61.21 -5.19
#